data_c8354867c9f1e100ac4c8f202c69a629
#
_entry.id   c8354867c9f1e100ac4c8f202c69a629
#
_cell.length_a   1.000
_cell.length_b   1.000
_cell.length_c   1.000
_cell.angle_alpha   90.00
_cell.angle_beta   90.00
_cell.angle_gamma   90.00
#
_symmetry.space_group_name_H-M   'P 1'
#
loop_
_entity.id
_entity.type
_entity.pdbx_description
1 polymer ?
#
loop_
_entity_poly.entity_id
_entity_poly.type
_entity_poly.pdbx_seq_one_letter_code
_entity_poly.pdbx_strand_id
1 'polypeptide(L)'
;MKKSGRITHRIGVALAAFALFGLTATIASATPSTQVWIPSTDIQPYKTVHLNFDSYIRTGKEPASNVGYFGIPDGGNLAPLYSVGPTVGVLPFEKIKAEVGFDLLYGGANTPAGLDKYPLYGNFKIGMPEDNTWIPAVAVGMYGIGTKSGNVNNGVYTKTGTNANIYYGLVAKNLPVVGRLSLGWYGLNKEASVAGVYDRNGSEGDDNGLLASWDRTLSEISDKLWVAIDYQGGKNAYGATSFGASWAFAKNVSVLIGYDIYNNKDRAGQNTATIQVDINFP
;
A
#
# COMPACT_ATOMS: atom_id res chain seq x y z
N MET A 1 -19.78 41.48 6.34
CA MET A 1 -20.13 40.13 5.88
C MET A 1 -19.97 40.01 4.37
N LYS A 2 -18.78 39.66 3.82
CA LYS A 2 -18.54 39.34 2.40
C LYS A 2 -17.20 38.61 2.23
N LYS A 3 -17.04 37.40 2.79
CA LYS A 3 -15.86 36.53 2.55
C LYS A 3 -16.18 35.08 2.16
N SER A 4 -17.45 34.68 2.13
CA SER A 4 -17.86 33.29 1.83
C SER A 4 -17.85 32.91 0.35
N GLY A 5 -18.03 33.87 -0.58
CA GLY A 5 -18.17 33.57 -2.02
C GLY A 5 -16.87 33.25 -2.78
N ARG A 6 -15.67 33.56 -2.20
CA ARG A 6 -14.41 33.32 -2.90
C ARG A 6 -13.83 31.91 -2.72
N ILE A 7 -14.20 31.21 -1.67
CA ILE A 7 -13.70 29.86 -1.38
C ILE A 7 -14.48 28.84 -2.22
N THR A 8 -15.80 29.00 -2.31
CA THR A 8 -16.66 28.14 -3.15
C THR A 8 -16.33 28.25 -4.65
N HIS A 9 -15.94 29.43 -5.11
CA HIS A 9 -15.55 29.61 -6.53
C HIS A 9 -14.20 28.95 -6.83
N ARG A 10 -13.25 28.90 -5.91
CA ARG A 10 -11.94 28.25 -6.10
C ARG A 10 -12.02 26.73 -6.03
N ILE A 11 -12.90 26.18 -5.20
CA ILE A 11 -13.16 24.74 -5.15
C ILE A 11 -13.89 24.28 -6.43
N GLY A 12 -14.85 25.07 -6.92
CA GLY A 12 -15.55 24.78 -8.17
C GLY A 12 -14.64 24.81 -9.41
N VAL A 13 -13.67 25.72 -9.46
CA VAL A 13 -12.69 25.80 -10.56
C VAL A 13 -11.67 24.65 -10.49
N ALA A 14 -11.26 24.24 -9.29
CA ALA A 14 -10.38 23.08 -9.12
C ALA A 14 -11.08 21.77 -9.53
N LEU A 15 -12.34 21.57 -9.17
CA LEU A 15 -13.15 20.42 -9.58
C LEU A 15 -13.45 20.44 -11.10
N ALA A 16 -13.68 21.61 -11.70
CA ALA A 16 -13.88 21.73 -13.13
C ALA A 16 -12.59 21.52 -13.93
N ALA A 17 -11.41 21.95 -13.42
CA ALA A 17 -10.12 21.65 -14.04
C ALA A 17 -9.81 20.15 -13.98
N PHE A 18 -10.17 19.45 -12.90
CA PHE A 18 -10.05 18.01 -12.80
C PHE A 18 -10.92 17.26 -13.82
N ALA A 19 -12.12 17.77 -14.13
CA ALA A 19 -13.03 17.16 -15.09
C ALA A 19 -12.60 17.36 -16.57
N LEU A 20 -11.82 18.38 -16.89
CA LEU A 20 -11.38 18.68 -18.27
C LEU A 20 -10.15 17.90 -18.72
N PHE A 21 -9.34 17.36 -17.79
CA PHE A 21 -8.19 16.50 -18.13
C PHE A 21 -8.56 15.06 -18.48
N GLY A 22 -9.83 14.65 -18.29
CA GLY A 22 -10.30 13.28 -18.51
C GLY A 22 -10.63 12.88 -19.95
N LEU A 23 -10.47 13.75 -20.96
CA LEU A 23 -11.10 13.54 -22.27
C LEU A 23 -10.21 12.97 -23.39
N THR A 24 -8.95 12.64 -23.15
CA THR A 24 -8.06 12.07 -24.19
C THR A 24 -7.30 10.80 -23.77
N ALA A 25 -7.75 10.09 -22.72
CA ALA A 25 -7.06 8.88 -22.29
C ALA A 25 -7.38 7.70 -23.22
N THR A 26 -6.40 7.26 -23.99
CA THR A 26 -6.29 5.87 -24.47
C THR A 26 -6.41 4.92 -23.29
N ILE A 27 -7.00 3.75 -23.50
CA ILE A 27 -7.33 2.72 -22.53
C ILE A 27 -6.16 2.48 -21.53
N ALA A 28 -6.07 3.30 -20.48
CA ALA A 28 -5.28 3.00 -19.31
C ALA A 28 -6.23 2.31 -18.32
N SER A 29 -6.10 0.98 -18.19
CA SER A 29 -6.70 0.27 -17.07
C SER A 29 -6.07 0.83 -15.80
N ALA A 30 -6.88 1.21 -14.82
CA ALA A 30 -6.38 1.51 -13.49
C ALA A 30 -5.82 0.20 -12.92
N THR A 31 -4.50 0.03 -13.07
CA THR A 31 -3.80 -1.13 -12.53
C THR A 31 -3.09 -0.65 -11.28
N PRO A 32 -3.51 -1.06 -10.09
CA PRO A 32 -2.83 -0.67 -8.87
C PRO A 32 -1.39 -1.19 -8.89
N SER A 33 -0.45 -0.40 -8.39
CA SER A 33 0.94 -0.83 -8.18
C SER A 33 1.06 -1.88 -7.06
N THR A 34 -0.02 -2.10 -6.33
CA THR A 34 -0.19 -3.11 -5.26
C THR A 34 -1.33 -4.07 -5.58
N GLN A 35 -1.41 -5.17 -4.85
CA GLN A 35 -2.62 -6.00 -4.72
C GLN A 35 -3.57 -5.33 -3.72
N VAL A 36 -4.13 -6.05 -2.75
CA VAL A 36 -4.83 -5.43 -1.62
C VAL A 36 -3.84 -4.85 -0.62
N TRP A 37 -2.79 -5.61 -0.28
CA TRP A 37 -1.77 -5.26 0.72
C TRP A 37 -0.35 -5.34 0.18
N ILE A 38 -0.01 -6.41 -0.58
CA ILE A 38 1.35 -6.63 -1.08
C ILE A 38 1.61 -5.90 -2.40
N PRO A 39 2.89 -5.63 -2.76
CA PRO A 39 3.23 -5.16 -4.10
C PRO A 39 2.76 -6.12 -5.19
N SER A 40 2.44 -5.59 -6.37
CA SER A 40 2.19 -6.38 -7.59
C SER A 40 3.38 -6.30 -8.55
N THR A 41 3.35 -7.12 -9.61
CA THR A 41 4.30 -7.00 -10.73
C THR A 41 3.92 -5.91 -11.73
N ASP A 42 2.76 -5.26 -11.55
CA ASP A 42 2.32 -4.16 -12.42
C ASP A 42 3.15 -2.91 -12.16
N ILE A 43 3.52 -2.21 -13.23
CA ILE A 43 4.36 -1.01 -13.20
C ILE A 43 3.71 0.05 -14.08
N GLN A 44 3.63 1.27 -13.60
CA GLN A 44 3.00 2.38 -14.31
C GLN A 44 3.66 2.59 -15.69
N PRO A 45 2.86 2.82 -16.75
CA PRO A 45 3.37 3.20 -18.05
C PRO A 45 4.20 4.48 -17.98
N TYR A 46 5.11 4.65 -18.94
CA TYR A 46 5.95 5.85 -19.03
C TYR A 46 5.11 7.14 -19.04
N LYS A 47 5.46 8.08 -18.16
CA LYS A 47 4.75 9.36 -17.92
C LYS A 47 3.35 9.23 -17.31
N THR A 48 2.82 8.06 -17.10
CA THR A 48 1.57 7.91 -16.35
C THR A 48 1.83 8.19 -14.87
N VAL A 49 1.03 9.06 -14.29
CA VAL A 49 1.02 9.34 -12.86
C VAL A 49 -0.13 8.56 -12.23
N HIS A 50 0.16 7.75 -11.25
CA HIS A 50 -0.81 7.07 -10.41
C HIS A 50 -0.90 7.83 -9.08
N LEU A 51 -2.10 8.11 -8.62
CA LEU A 51 -2.37 8.67 -7.30
C LEU A 51 -3.21 7.69 -6.52
N ASN A 52 -2.69 7.22 -5.38
CA ASN A 52 -3.43 6.42 -4.43
C ASN A 52 -3.93 7.25 -3.25
N PHE A 53 -5.06 6.85 -2.71
CA PHE A 53 -5.57 7.25 -1.40
C PHE A 53 -6.09 6.01 -0.69
N ASP A 54 -5.36 5.56 0.32
CA ASP A 54 -5.68 4.34 1.06
C ASP A 54 -6.05 4.68 2.50
N SER A 55 -7.01 3.96 3.04
CA SER A 55 -7.40 4.04 4.44
C SER A 55 -7.43 2.66 5.07
N TYR A 56 -6.87 2.54 6.26
CA TYR A 56 -6.83 1.31 7.05
C TYR A 56 -7.52 1.57 8.39
N ILE A 57 -8.76 1.10 8.51
CA ILE A 57 -9.65 1.39 9.63
C ILE A 57 -9.68 0.18 10.56
N ARG A 58 -9.24 0.33 11.80
CA ARG A 58 -9.25 -0.75 12.79
C ARG A 58 -10.67 -1.23 13.08
N THR A 59 -10.88 -2.54 13.03
CA THR A 59 -12.20 -3.16 13.24
C THR A 59 -12.40 -3.70 14.66
N GLY A 60 -11.42 -3.53 15.53
CA GLY A 60 -11.45 -3.93 16.92
C GLY A 60 -10.66 -3.00 17.82
N LYS A 61 -10.96 -3.06 19.12
CA LYS A 61 -10.21 -2.33 20.15
C LYS A 61 -8.89 -3.03 20.43
N GLU A 62 -7.83 -2.24 20.59
CA GLU A 62 -6.54 -2.78 21.02
C GLU A 62 -6.64 -3.29 22.46
N PRO A 63 -6.09 -4.46 22.78
CA PRO A 63 -6.06 -4.94 24.15
C PRO A 63 -5.20 -4.02 25.03
N ALA A 64 -5.54 -3.89 26.31
CA ALA A 64 -4.78 -3.11 27.28
C ALA A 64 -3.28 -3.46 27.31
N SER A 65 -2.96 -4.69 26.95
CA SER A 65 -1.58 -5.17 26.80
C SER A 65 -0.78 -4.46 25.71
N ASN A 66 -1.41 -3.84 24.70
CA ASN A 66 -0.75 -3.11 23.61
C ASN A 66 -0.58 -1.60 23.86
N VAL A 67 -1.09 -1.12 24.99
CA VAL A 67 -1.14 0.31 25.36
C VAL A 67 0.20 1.03 25.23
N GLY A 68 1.29 0.39 25.70
CA GLY A 68 2.62 1.01 25.64
C GLY A 68 3.27 0.97 24.25
N TYR A 69 2.90 0.02 23.41
CA TYR A 69 3.51 -0.17 22.10
C TYR A 69 2.94 0.78 21.04
N PHE A 70 1.62 1.01 21.07
CA PHE A 70 0.94 1.92 20.15
C PHE A 70 0.65 3.31 20.75
N GLY A 71 1.04 3.56 21.98
CA GLY A 71 0.82 4.84 22.65
C GLY A 71 -0.65 5.16 22.96
N ILE A 72 -1.51 4.12 23.05
CA ILE A 72 -2.94 4.31 23.30
C ILE A 72 -3.29 4.14 24.78
N PRO A 73 -4.21 4.92 25.33
CA PRO A 73 -4.83 4.66 26.62
C PRO A 73 -5.64 3.35 26.61
N ASP A 74 -5.73 2.68 27.75
CA ASP A 74 -6.43 1.42 27.96
C ASP A 74 -7.69 1.21 27.12
N GLY A 75 -7.69 0.18 26.28
CA GLY A 75 -8.87 -0.28 25.54
C GLY A 75 -9.36 0.69 24.45
N GLY A 76 -8.51 1.63 24.00
CA GLY A 76 -8.83 2.58 22.94
C GLY A 76 -8.80 1.97 21.53
N ASN A 77 -9.44 2.63 20.59
CA ASN A 77 -9.26 2.37 19.17
C ASN A 77 -8.06 3.16 18.67
N LEU A 78 -7.20 2.51 17.88
CA LEU A 78 -6.22 3.23 17.07
C LEU A 78 -6.97 4.08 16.02
N ALA A 79 -6.45 5.29 15.79
CA ALA A 79 -6.91 6.10 14.67
C ALA A 79 -6.68 5.32 13.35
N PRO A 80 -7.53 5.54 12.34
CA PRO A 80 -7.28 5.02 11.01
C PRO A 80 -5.94 5.50 10.47
N LEU A 81 -5.21 4.62 9.78
CA LEU A 81 -4.04 5.00 9.02
C LEU A 81 -4.47 5.37 7.60
N TYR A 82 -3.99 6.51 7.13
CA TYR A 82 -4.18 6.97 5.76
C TYR A 82 -2.83 7.01 5.05
N SER A 83 -2.82 6.59 3.78
CA SER A 83 -1.70 6.75 2.86
C SER A 83 -2.18 7.50 1.63
N VAL A 84 -1.43 8.50 1.21
CA VAL A 84 -1.70 9.20 -0.05
C VAL A 84 -0.38 9.52 -0.73
N GLY A 85 -0.27 9.19 -2.00
CA GLY A 85 0.96 9.48 -2.73
C GLY A 85 0.87 9.27 -4.23
N PRO A 86 1.67 10.02 -5.00
CA PRO A 86 1.85 9.79 -6.42
C PRO A 86 2.96 8.77 -6.68
N THR A 87 2.75 7.96 -7.71
CA THR A 87 3.77 7.11 -8.34
C THR A 87 3.80 7.39 -9.83
N VAL A 88 4.96 7.49 -10.46
CA VAL A 88 5.11 7.82 -11.88
C VAL A 88 5.96 6.80 -12.60
N GLY A 89 5.51 6.38 -13.78
CA GLY A 89 6.30 5.56 -14.69
C GLY A 89 7.43 6.36 -15.35
N VAL A 90 8.68 5.92 -15.20
CA VAL A 90 9.87 6.71 -15.59
C VAL A 90 10.65 6.16 -16.77
N LEU A 91 10.43 4.91 -17.19
CA LEU A 91 11.14 4.31 -18.32
C LEU A 91 10.26 4.22 -19.58
N PRO A 92 10.75 4.68 -20.75
CA PRO A 92 9.99 4.67 -22.01
C PRO A 92 10.08 3.31 -22.74
N PHE A 93 10.39 2.23 -22.05
CA PHE A 93 10.57 0.92 -22.68
C PHE A 93 9.35 0.03 -22.45
N GLU A 94 8.98 -0.78 -23.45
CA GLU A 94 7.86 -1.72 -23.35
C GLU A 94 8.22 -2.96 -22.51
N LYS A 95 9.46 -3.47 -22.67
CA LYS A 95 9.92 -4.72 -22.04
C LYS A 95 10.48 -4.53 -20.63
N ILE A 96 10.96 -3.34 -20.30
CA ILE A 96 11.48 -3.02 -18.98
C ILE A 96 10.82 -1.72 -18.56
N LYS A 97 10.10 -1.76 -17.47
CA LYS A 97 9.40 -0.60 -16.91
C LYS A 97 9.97 -0.29 -15.53
N ALA A 98 9.88 0.95 -15.13
CA ALA A 98 10.18 1.37 -13.76
C ALA A 98 9.24 2.49 -13.34
N GLU A 99 8.94 2.51 -12.05
CA GLU A 99 8.18 3.56 -11.40
C GLU A 99 8.88 4.03 -10.14
N VAL A 100 8.68 5.29 -9.81
CA VAL A 100 9.14 5.90 -8.57
C VAL A 100 8.01 6.73 -7.98
N GLY A 101 7.94 6.79 -6.66
CA GLY A 101 6.90 7.52 -5.99
C GLY A 101 7.22 7.81 -4.53
N PHE A 102 6.26 8.40 -3.88
CA PHE A 102 6.28 8.57 -2.43
C PHE A 102 4.86 8.54 -1.87
N ASP A 103 4.77 8.22 -0.59
CA ASP A 103 3.54 8.20 0.18
C ASP A 103 3.67 9.13 1.37
N LEU A 104 2.60 9.83 1.69
CA LEU A 104 2.42 10.55 2.94
C LEU A 104 1.50 9.73 3.83
N LEU A 105 2.02 9.24 4.94
CA LEU A 105 1.27 8.46 5.91
C LEU A 105 0.80 9.36 7.05
N TYR A 106 -0.49 9.28 7.36
CA TYR A 106 -1.11 9.98 8.47
C TYR A 106 -1.97 9.03 9.28
N GLY A 107 -1.75 8.97 10.59
CA GLY A 107 -2.48 8.07 11.47
C GLY A 107 -3.10 8.74 12.69
N GLY A 108 -3.04 10.06 12.78
CA GLY A 108 -3.58 10.83 13.90
C GLY A 108 -2.76 10.70 15.19
N ALA A 109 -3.21 11.39 16.24
CA ALA A 109 -2.49 11.54 17.50
C ALA A 109 -2.23 10.19 18.25
N ASN A 110 -2.95 9.14 17.91
CA ASN A 110 -2.88 7.83 18.57
C ASN A 110 -2.15 6.78 17.71
N THR A 111 -1.36 7.20 16.74
CA THR A 111 -0.54 6.27 15.96
C THR A 111 0.79 5.98 16.65
N PRO A 112 1.47 4.88 16.28
CA PRO A 112 2.83 4.62 16.71
C PRO A 112 3.69 5.86 16.52
N ALA A 113 4.39 6.27 17.57
CA ALA A 113 5.18 7.50 17.60
C ALA A 113 6.06 7.62 16.35
N GLY A 114 5.88 8.66 15.58
CA GLY A 114 6.73 9.01 14.44
C GLY A 114 6.06 9.04 13.07
N LEU A 115 4.93 8.37 12.85
CA LEU A 115 4.27 8.42 11.53
C LEU A 115 3.89 9.85 11.15
N ASP A 116 3.17 10.57 12.01
CA ASP A 116 2.74 11.95 11.73
C ASP A 116 3.90 12.96 11.78
N LYS A 117 4.95 12.64 12.52
CA LYS A 117 6.15 13.50 12.61
C LYS A 117 7.08 13.34 11.42
N TYR A 118 7.12 12.17 10.82
CA TYR A 118 7.97 11.82 9.68
C TYR A 118 7.12 11.10 8.63
N PRO A 119 6.15 11.80 8.00
CA PRO A 119 5.10 11.16 7.20
C PRO A 119 5.55 10.72 5.81
N LEU A 120 6.74 11.11 5.35
CA LEU A 120 7.21 10.87 3.99
C LEU A 120 7.91 9.52 3.87
N TYR A 121 7.42 8.70 2.92
CA TYR A 121 7.95 7.39 2.59
C TYR A 121 8.14 7.26 1.08
N GLY A 122 9.38 7.03 0.64
CA GLY A 122 9.68 6.77 -0.77
C GLY A 122 9.33 5.35 -1.19
N ASN A 123 9.12 5.16 -2.50
CA ASN A 123 8.97 3.86 -3.12
C ASN A 123 9.56 3.84 -4.53
N PHE A 124 10.00 2.67 -5.00
CA PHE A 124 10.36 2.43 -6.38
C PHE A 124 10.16 0.97 -6.76
N LYS A 125 9.94 0.71 -8.03
CA LYS A 125 9.80 -0.61 -8.61
C LYS A 125 10.37 -0.63 -10.03
N ILE A 126 11.04 -1.72 -10.38
CA ILE A 126 11.49 -2.01 -11.75
C ILE A 126 11.14 -3.46 -12.08
N GLY A 127 10.78 -3.73 -13.33
CA GLY A 127 10.45 -5.09 -13.74
C GLY A 127 10.14 -5.22 -15.22
N MET A 128 9.72 -6.40 -15.57
CA MET A 128 9.32 -6.79 -16.90
C MET A 128 7.87 -7.27 -16.87
N PRO A 129 7.00 -6.78 -17.75
CA PRO A 129 5.65 -7.31 -17.87
C PRO A 129 5.69 -8.75 -18.38
N GLU A 130 4.64 -9.50 -18.10
CA GLU A 130 4.40 -10.82 -18.69
C GLU A 130 4.30 -10.68 -20.20
N ASP A 131 4.92 -11.62 -20.92
CA ASP A 131 4.69 -11.77 -22.35
C ASP A 131 3.63 -12.85 -22.65
N ASN A 132 3.19 -12.91 -23.90
CA ASN A 132 2.18 -13.86 -24.35
C ASN A 132 2.70 -15.31 -24.45
N THR A 133 3.94 -15.57 -24.05
CA THR A 133 4.59 -16.88 -24.11
C THR A 133 4.74 -17.47 -22.70
N TRP A 134 5.91 -18.01 -22.40
CA TRP A 134 6.19 -18.65 -21.12
C TRP A 134 6.83 -17.71 -20.08
N ILE A 135 7.22 -16.50 -20.50
CA ILE A 135 7.93 -15.56 -19.61
C ILE A 135 6.94 -14.92 -18.64
N PRO A 136 7.07 -15.16 -17.34
CA PRO A 136 6.23 -14.52 -16.34
C PRO A 136 6.59 -13.04 -16.21
N ALA A 137 5.68 -12.23 -15.66
CA ALA A 137 6.02 -10.91 -15.15
C ALA A 137 6.99 -11.04 -13.97
N VAL A 138 7.94 -10.11 -13.88
CA VAL A 138 8.91 -10.05 -12.77
C VAL A 138 9.02 -8.60 -12.30
N ALA A 139 9.03 -8.38 -10.99
CA ALA A 139 9.30 -7.08 -10.41
C ALA A 139 10.20 -7.19 -9.19
N VAL A 140 11.06 -6.20 -9.02
CA VAL A 140 11.82 -5.95 -7.80
C VAL A 140 11.65 -4.50 -7.40
N GLY A 141 11.63 -4.22 -6.10
CA GLY A 141 11.40 -2.86 -5.64
C GLY A 141 11.65 -2.70 -4.16
N MET A 142 11.38 -1.50 -3.71
CA MET A 142 11.41 -1.13 -2.29
C MET A 142 10.31 -0.11 -2.02
N TYR A 143 9.64 -0.26 -0.88
CA TYR A 143 8.67 0.70 -0.35
C TYR A 143 8.90 0.95 1.14
N GLY A 144 8.19 1.90 1.71
CA GLY A 144 8.39 2.25 3.12
C GLY A 144 9.80 2.82 3.37
N ILE A 145 10.38 3.53 2.39
CA ILE A 145 11.68 4.19 2.50
C ILE A 145 11.48 5.47 3.33
N GLY A 146 11.52 5.29 4.65
CA GLY A 146 11.26 6.38 5.59
C GLY A 146 12.47 7.27 5.80
N THR A 147 12.21 8.48 6.31
CA THR A 147 13.22 9.53 6.49
C THR A 147 13.93 9.49 7.83
N LYS A 148 13.52 8.61 8.76
CA LYS A 148 14.06 8.53 10.11
C LYS A 148 14.62 7.13 10.40
N SER A 149 15.90 7.07 10.76
CA SER A 149 16.56 5.82 11.20
C SER A 149 16.13 5.47 12.61
N GLY A 150 15.77 4.20 12.81
CA GLY A 150 15.50 3.60 14.10
C GLY A 150 16.77 3.12 14.79
N ASN A 151 16.60 2.60 15.99
CA ASN A 151 17.65 1.90 16.74
C ASN A 151 17.01 0.96 17.75
N VAL A 152 17.61 -0.21 17.91
CA VAL A 152 17.19 -1.25 18.85
C VAL A 152 18.35 -1.54 19.80
N ASN A 153 18.06 -1.63 21.09
CA ASN A 153 18.99 -2.09 22.11
C ASN A 153 18.31 -3.17 22.94
N ASN A 154 18.91 -4.37 22.99
CA ASN A 154 18.38 -5.54 23.70
C ASN A 154 16.89 -5.82 23.39
N GLY A 155 16.50 -5.76 22.13
CA GLY A 155 15.12 -5.99 21.69
C GLY A 155 14.14 -4.82 21.94
N VAL A 156 14.61 -3.69 22.46
CA VAL A 156 13.77 -2.52 22.74
C VAL A 156 14.09 -1.41 21.74
N TYR A 157 13.07 -0.85 21.11
CA TYR A 157 13.22 0.33 20.26
C TYR A 157 13.59 1.54 21.13
N THR A 158 14.82 1.99 21.03
CA THR A 158 15.34 3.15 21.76
C THR A 158 15.18 4.45 20.97
N LYS A 159 14.83 4.34 19.69
CA LYS A 159 14.67 5.43 18.76
C LYS A 159 13.58 5.11 17.74
N THR A 160 12.64 6.04 17.57
CA THR A 160 11.63 5.91 16.52
C THR A 160 12.29 5.87 15.16
N GLY A 161 12.02 4.83 14.38
CA GLY A 161 12.46 4.68 13.00
C GLY A 161 11.28 4.49 12.06
N THR A 162 11.30 5.22 10.95
CA THR A 162 10.31 5.09 9.88
C THR A 162 10.85 4.37 8.65
N ASN A 163 12.16 4.07 8.64
CA ASN A 163 12.88 3.46 7.54
C ASN A 163 12.74 1.92 7.52
N ALA A 164 11.52 1.42 7.45
CA ALA A 164 11.29 -0.02 7.29
C ALA A 164 11.99 -0.57 6.04
N ASN A 165 12.11 0.25 4.98
CA ASN A 165 12.89 -0.05 3.77
C ASN A 165 12.60 -1.46 3.24
N ILE A 166 11.33 -1.75 2.98
CA ILE A 166 10.87 -3.09 2.62
C ILE A 166 11.25 -3.37 1.16
N TYR A 167 12.29 -4.19 0.97
CA TYR A 167 12.71 -4.63 -0.35
C TYR A 167 12.07 -5.97 -0.70
N TYR A 168 11.76 -6.16 -1.98
CA TYR A 168 11.05 -7.36 -2.43
C TYR A 168 11.40 -7.77 -3.86
N GLY A 169 11.11 -9.02 -4.16
CA GLY A 169 11.10 -9.58 -5.51
C GLY A 169 9.87 -10.45 -5.71
N LEU A 170 9.21 -10.29 -6.87
CA LEU A 170 7.97 -10.98 -7.24
C LEU A 170 8.04 -11.53 -8.66
N VAL A 171 7.43 -12.68 -8.87
CA VAL A 171 7.07 -13.23 -10.18
C VAL A 171 5.57 -13.45 -10.24
N ALA A 172 4.97 -13.22 -11.40
CA ALA A 172 3.54 -13.42 -11.59
C ALA A 172 3.23 -14.00 -12.97
N LYS A 173 2.21 -14.85 -13.05
CA LYS A 173 1.74 -15.45 -14.29
C LYS A 173 0.23 -15.51 -14.35
N ASN A 174 -0.33 -15.01 -15.46
CA ASN A 174 -1.74 -15.20 -15.77
C ASN A 174 -1.98 -16.63 -16.27
N LEU A 175 -2.90 -17.31 -15.64
CA LEU A 175 -3.35 -18.64 -16.03
C LEU A 175 -4.75 -18.53 -16.61
N PRO A 176 -5.01 -19.14 -17.79
CA PRO A 176 -6.35 -19.10 -18.38
C PRO A 176 -7.40 -19.56 -17.39
N VAL A 177 -8.53 -18.82 -17.29
CA VAL A 177 -9.67 -19.08 -16.42
C VAL A 177 -9.38 -18.87 -14.93
N VAL A 178 -8.19 -19.24 -14.45
CA VAL A 178 -7.81 -19.15 -13.02
C VAL A 178 -7.59 -17.72 -12.59
N GLY A 179 -6.94 -16.88 -13.42
CA GLY A 179 -6.47 -15.54 -13.07
C GLY A 179 -4.96 -15.52 -12.86
N ARG A 180 -4.45 -14.47 -12.23
CA ARG A 180 -3.03 -14.26 -12.00
C ARG A 180 -2.62 -14.85 -10.65
N LEU A 181 -1.54 -15.61 -10.65
CA LEU A 181 -0.85 -16.07 -9.45
C LEU A 181 0.47 -15.34 -9.32
N SER A 182 0.81 -14.89 -8.14
CA SER A 182 2.07 -14.23 -7.83
C SER A 182 2.77 -14.91 -6.66
N LEU A 183 4.10 -14.96 -6.72
CA LEU A 183 4.94 -15.51 -5.66
C LEU A 183 6.22 -14.68 -5.54
N GLY A 184 6.68 -14.46 -4.32
CA GLY A 184 7.88 -13.70 -4.08
C GLY A 184 8.36 -13.74 -2.64
N TRP A 185 9.31 -12.87 -2.36
CA TRP A 185 9.92 -12.74 -1.04
C TRP A 185 10.23 -11.28 -0.74
N TYR A 186 10.15 -10.90 0.53
CA TYR A 186 10.54 -9.59 1.01
C TYR A 186 11.44 -9.68 2.23
N GLY A 187 12.18 -8.60 2.46
CA GLY A 187 12.87 -8.35 3.72
C GLY A 187 12.75 -6.87 4.10
N LEU A 188 13.02 -6.57 5.36
CA LEU A 188 12.86 -5.22 5.90
C LEU A 188 13.94 -4.90 6.95
N ASN A 189 14.07 -3.60 7.27
CA ASN A 189 14.96 -3.14 8.33
C ASN A 189 14.30 -3.31 9.70
N LYS A 190 14.77 -4.29 10.47
CA LYS A 190 14.24 -4.61 11.81
C LYS A 190 14.49 -3.53 12.86
N GLU A 191 15.43 -2.61 12.64
CA GLU A 191 15.70 -1.50 13.57
C GLU A 191 14.66 -0.38 13.48
N ALA A 192 13.86 -0.35 12.40
CA ALA A 192 12.78 0.60 12.26
C ALA A 192 11.60 0.22 13.17
N SER A 193 11.20 1.11 14.06
CA SER A 193 10.08 0.82 14.99
C SER A 193 8.76 0.57 14.27
N VAL A 194 8.54 1.21 13.11
CA VAL A 194 7.36 0.96 12.27
C VAL A 194 7.34 -0.44 11.65
N ALA A 195 8.47 -1.15 11.62
CA ALA A 195 8.54 -2.53 11.15
C ALA A 195 7.95 -3.54 12.15
N GLY A 196 7.91 -3.19 13.44
CA GLY A 196 7.33 -4.02 14.49
C GLY A 196 7.96 -5.42 14.61
N VAL A 197 9.25 -5.56 14.31
CA VAL A 197 9.95 -6.85 14.44
C VAL A 197 10.18 -7.22 15.89
N TYR A 198 10.45 -6.26 16.75
CA TYR A 198 10.53 -6.47 18.19
C TYR A 198 9.19 -6.10 18.84
N ASP A 199 8.65 -6.98 19.66
CA ASP A 199 7.47 -6.66 20.46
C ASP A 199 7.86 -5.89 21.74
N ARG A 200 6.85 -5.51 22.53
CA ARG A 200 7.03 -4.77 23.79
C ARG A 200 7.85 -5.50 24.85
N ASN A 201 8.00 -6.82 24.75
CA ASN A 201 8.78 -7.65 25.69
C ASN A 201 10.20 -7.89 25.17
N GLY A 202 10.57 -7.27 24.03
CA GLY A 202 11.86 -7.48 23.38
C GLY A 202 11.98 -8.78 22.59
N SER A 203 10.87 -9.49 22.39
CA SER A 203 10.88 -10.72 21.59
C SER A 203 11.00 -10.36 20.11
N GLU A 204 11.95 -10.98 19.43
CA GLU A 204 12.19 -10.79 18.00
C GLU A 204 11.20 -11.63 17.17
N GLY A 205 10.62 -11.04 16.17
CA GLY A 205 9.85 -11.69 15.12
C GLY A 205 10.64 -11.81 13.84
N ASP A 206 9.93 -11.91 12.72
CA ASP A 206 10.55 -12.10 11.42
C ASP A 206 10.78 -10.75 10.71
N ASP A 207 11.97 -10.54 10.17
CA ASP A 207 12.32 -9.36 9.36
C ASP A 207 12.17 -9.63 7.85
N ASN A 208 11.62 -10.76 7.48
CA ASN A 208 11.39 -11.18 6.10
C ASN A 208 10.22 -12.16 6.01
N GLY A 209 9.79 -12.49 4.79
CA GLY A 209 8.73 -13.45 4.59
C GLY A 209 8.33 -13.67 3.14
N LEU A 210 7.47 -14.66 2.95
CA LEU A 210 6.88 -15.01 1.68
C LEU A 210 5.88 -13.93 1.25
N LEU A 211 5.82 -13.64 -0.06
CA LEU A 211 4.73 -12.92 -0.70
C LEU A 211 4.00 -13.88 -1.64
N ALA A 212 2.69 -13.94 -1.54
CA ALA A 212 1.87 -14.74 -2.45
C ALA A 212 0.55 -14.02 -2.73
N SER A 213 0.03 -14.13 -3.95
CA SER A 213 -1.30 -13.61 -4.26
C SER A 213 -1.98 -14.38 -5.38
N TRP A 214 -3.30 -14.25 -5.36
CA TRP A 214 -4.18 -14.57 -6.47
C TRP A 214 -5.06 -13.37 -6.75
N ASP A 215 -5.20 -13.00 -8.03
CA ASP A 215 -6.10 -11.96 -8.44
C ASP A 215 -6.74 -12.25 -9.80
N ARG A 216 -7.93 -11.69 -10.01
CA ARG A 216 -8.68 -11.89 -11.24
C ARG A 216 -9.72 -10.80 -11.47
N THR A 217 -9.87 -10.36 -12.73
CA THR A 217 -11.08 -9.67 -13.16
C THR A 217 -12.19 -10.69 -13.42
N LEU A 218 -13.33 -10.55 -12.78
CA LEU A 218 -14.50 -11.43 -12.92
C LEU A 218 -15.35 -10.98 -14.11
N SER A 219 -14.81 -11.11 -15.34
CA SER A 219 -15.45 -10.66 -16.58
C SER A 219 -16.78 -11.37 -16.87
N GLU A 220 -16.99 -12.54 -16.30
CA GLU A 220 -18.28 -13.25 -16.34
C GLU A 220 -19.39 -12.52 -15.58
N ILE A 221 -19.04 -11.59 -14.68
CA ILE A 221 -19.95 -10.71 -13.95
C ILE A 221 -19.86 -9.31 -14.54
N SER A 222 -18.64 -8.76 -14.60
CA SER A 222 -18.35 -7.43 -15.15
C SER A 222 -16.84 -7.25 -15.35
N ASP A 223 -16.44 -6.69 -16.49
CA ASP A 223 -15.04 -6.30 -16.74
C ASP A 223 -14.53 -5.18 -15.80
N LYS A 224 -15.42 -4.62 -15.00
CA LYS A 224 -15.10 -3.60 -13.98
C LYS A 224 -14.83 -4.18 -12.60
N LEU A 225 -15.13 -5.45 -12.38
CA LEU A 225 -14.98 -6.10 -11.08
C LEU A 225 -13.70 -6.91 -11.05
N TRP A 226 -12.76 -6.48 -10.22
CA TRP A 226 -11.54 -7.20 -9.90
C TRP A 226 -11.59 -7.69 -8.45
N VAL A 227 -11.03 -8.86 -8.19
CA VAL A 227 -10.94 -9.45 -6.85
C VAL A 227 -9.53 -9.97 -6.61
N ALA A 228 -9.09 -9.93 -5.36
CA ALA A 228 -7.80 -10.49 -4.97
C ALA A 228 -7.80 -11.05 -3.54
N ILE A 229 -6.89 -11.97 -3.33
CA ILE A 229 -6.42 -12.43 -2.03
C ILE A 229 -4.91 -12.41 -2.09
N ASP A 230 -4.28 -11.80 -1.08
CA ASP A 230 -2.84 -11.78 -0.96
C ASP A 230 -2.36 -12.13 0.45
N TYR A 231 -1.10 -12.50 0.55
CA TYR A 231 -0.44 -12.92 1.78
C TYR A 231 0.97 -12.35 1.86
N GLN A 232 1.25 -11.67 2.95
CA GLN A 232 2.58 -11.27 3.36
C GLN A 232 2.94 -12.06 4.62
N GLY A 233 3.95 -12.92 4.52
CA GLY A 233 4.42 -13.74 5.64
C GLY A 233 5.13 -12.91 6.70
N GLY A 234 5.52 -13.58 7.78
CA GLY A 234 6.31 -13.00 8.85
C GLY A 234 5.51 -12.50 10.06
N LYS A 235 6.16 -12.55 11.21
CA LYS A 235 5.67 -12.03 12.50
C LYS A 235 6.24 -10.63 12.72
N ASN A 236 5.71 -9.66 12.00
CA ASN A 236 6.08 -8.23 12.07
C ASN A 236 4.82 -7.37 11.84
N ALA A 237 4.96 -6.05 11.74
CA ALA A 237 3.82 -5.16 11.56
C ALA A 237 3.17 -5.24 10.16
N TYR A 238 3.85 -5.84 9.18
CA TYR A 238 3.39 -5.95 7.79
C TYR A 238 2.82 -7.32 7.43
N GLY A 239 3.07 -8.35 8.27
CA GLY A 239 2.56 -9.69 8.01
C GLY A 239 1.04 -9.76 8.07
N ALA A 240 0.39 -10.12 6.96
CA ALA A 240 -1.07 -10.15 6.84
C ALA A 240 -1.54 -11.13 5.76
N THR A 241 -2.79 -11.57 5.90
CA THR A 241 -3.60 -12.12 4.81
C THR A 241 -4.68 -11.10 4.49
N SER A 242 -4.76 -10.68 3.24
CA SER A 242 -5.69 -9.64 2.81
C SER A 242 -6.57 -10.14 1.67
N PHE A 243 -7.79 -9.65 1.61
CA PHE A 243 -8.70 -9.92 0.50
C PHE A 243 -9.54 -8.69 0.20
N GLY A 244 -9.88 -8.51 -1.06
CA GLY A 244 -10.63 -7.34 -1.47
C GLY A 244 -11.26 -7.48 -2.85
N ALA A 245 -12.13 -6.54 -3.12
CA ALA A 245 -12.75 -6.35 -4.42
C ALA A 245 -12.63 -4.89 -4.85
N SER A 246 -12.28 -4.67 -6.10
CA SER A 246 -12.19 -3.34 -6.71
C SER A 246 -13.22 -3.19 -7.82
N TRP A 247 -13.78 -1.99 -7.90
CA TRP A 247 -14.69 -1.61 -8.97
C TRP A 247 -14.10 -0.42 -9.76
N ALA A 248 -13.97 -0.60 -11.08
CA ALA A 248 -13.56 0.46 -11.99
C ALA A 248 -14.77 1.36 -12.33
N PHE A 249 -14.84 2.54 -11.68
CA PHE A 249 -15.89 3.54 -11.93
C PHE A 249 -15.68 4.24 -13.27
N ALA A 250 -14.43 4.47 -13.65
CA ALA A 250 -14.02 5.04 -14.93
C ALA A 250 -12.79 4.27 -15.44
N LYS A 251 -12.33 4.59 -16.66
CA LYS A 251 -11.13 3.96 -17.25
C LYS A 251 -9.86 4.19 -16.41
N ASN A 252 -9.85 5.25 -15.63
CA ASN A 252 -8.69 5.70 -14.86
C ASN A 252 -8.98 5.86 -13.36
N VAL A 253 -10.15 5.41 -12.88
CA VAL A 253 -10.54 5.51 -11.47
C VAL A 253 -11.11 4.19 -11.00
N SER A 254 -10.52 3.63 -9.95
CA SER A 254 -11.05 2.47 -9.25
C SER A 254 -11.14 2.70 -7.74
N VAL A 255 -12.02 1.96 -7.10
CA VAL A 255 -12.16 1.90 -5.66
C VAL A 255 -12.14 0.45 -5.23
N LEU A 256 -11.23 0.12 -4.33
CA LEU A 256 -11.11 -1.17 -3.69
C LEU A 256 -11.67 -1.10 -2.28
N ILE A 257 -12.40 -2.13 -1.89
CA ILE A 257 -12.81 -2.39 -0.50
C ILE A 257 -12.23 -3.74 -0.12
N GLY A 258 -11.53 -3.80 1.01
CA GLY A 258 -10.84 -5.01 1.45
C GLY A 258 -10.79 -5.15 2.97
N TYR A 259 -10.16 -6.23 3.38
CA TYR A 259 -9.98 -6.56 4.79
C TYR A 259 -8.62 -7.23 5.00
N ASP A 260 -7.89 -6.78 6.02
CA ASP A 260 -6.55 -7.25 6.36
C ASP A 260 -6.61 -7.98 7.70
N ILE A 261 -6.16 -9.23 7.70
CA ILE A 261 -6.03 -10.09 8.87
C ILE A 261 -4.55 -10.20 9.19
N TYR A 262 -4.09 -9.47 10.21
CA TYR A 262 -2.68 -9.46 10.57
C TYR A 262 -2.24 -10.77 11.23
N ASN A 263 -1.07 -11.26 10.82
CA ASN A 263 -0.47 -12.51 11.32
C ASN A 263 -0.14 -12.44 12.82
N ASN A 264 0.21 -11.23 13.31
CA ASN A 264 0.53 -11.02 14.71
C ASN A 264 -0.03 -9.66 15.19
N LYS A 265 -1.10 -9.71 15.97
CA LYS A 265 -1.78 -8.51 16.48
C LYS A 265 -0.99 -7.74 17.53
N ASP A 266 -0.07 -8.39 18.24
CA ASP A 266 0.80 -7.72 19.21
C ASP A 266 1.81 -6.78 18.53
N ARG A 267 2.04 -6.96 17.23
CA ARG A 267 2.98 -6.19 16.41
C ARG A 267 2.31 -5.26 15.41
N ALA A 268 1.25 -5.72 14.78
CA ALA A 268 0.52 -5.00 13.74
C ALA A 268 -0.74 -4.26 14.25
N GLY A 269 -1.22 -4.62 15.44
CA GLY A 269 -2.52 -4.19 15.97
C GLY A 269 -3.68 -5.04 15.45
N GLN A 270 -4.91 -4.59 15.73
CA GLN A 270 -6.12 -5.27 15.28
C GLN A 270 -6.29 -5.21 13.76
N ASN A 271 -7.06 -6.17 13.24
CA ASN A 271 -7.38 -6.23 11.80
C ASN A 271 -7.98 -4.91 11.29
N THR A 272 -7.80 -4.65 10.00
CA THR A 272 -8.32 -3.44 9.36
C THR A 272 -9.32 -3.75 8.24
N ALA A 273 -10.34 -2.92 8.12
CA ALA A 273 -11.03 -2.73 6.85
C ALA A 273 -10.27 -1.67 6.05
N THR A 274 -10.07 -1.90 4.76
CA THR A 274 -9.38 -0.95 3.88
C THR A 274 -10.31 -0.44 2.78
N ILE A 275 -10.18 0.84 2.46
CA ILE A 275 -10.76 1.47 1.28
C ILE A 275 -9.61 2.15 0.56
N GLN A 276 -9.39 1.80 -0.71
CA GLN A 276 -8.32 2.33 -1.54
C GLN A 276 -8.91 2.95 -2.79
N VAL A 277 -8.48 4.15 -3.12
CA VAL A 277 -8.90 4.87 -4.32
C VAL A 277 -7.68 5.08 -5.20
N ASP A 278 -7.74 4.58 -6.41
CA ASP A 278 -6.68 4.66 -7.40
C ASP A 278 -7.11 5.55 -8.56
N ILE A 279 -6.27 6.52 -8.92
CA ILE A 279 -6.51 7.42 -10.04
C ILE A 279 -5.26 7.46 -10.92
N ASN A 280 -5.39 7.09 -12.20
CA ASN A 280 -4.32 7.20 -13.17
C ASN A 280 -4.50 8.42 -14.07
N PHE A 281 -3.44 9.19 -14.23
CA PHE A 281 -3.36 10.33 -15.15
C PHE A 281 -2.37 9.98 -16.28
N PRO A 282 -2.78 10.11 -17.55
CA PRO A 282 -1.93 9.86 -18.71
C PRO A 282 -0.81 10.87 -18.84
#